data_4b4c38fb39e9818072d9f9affeabb97c
#
_entry.id   4b4c38fb39e9818072d9f9affeabb97c
#
_cell.length_a   1.000
_cell.length_b   1.000
_cell.length_c   1.000
_cell.angle_alpha   90.00
_cell.angle_beta   90.00
_cell.angle_gamma   90.00
#
_symmetry.space_group_name_H-M   'P 1'
#
loop_
_entity.id
_entity.type
_entity.pdbx_description
1 polymer ?
#
loop_
_entity_poly.entity_id
_entity_poly.type
_entity_poly.pdbx_seq_one_letter_code
_entity_poly.pdbx_strand_id
1 'polypeptide(L)'
;MPTALITGASRGIGRRTAELLARKGWDLKIVARSGDQLEQLAAELRPMGIQVDVRSIDLTDPHAIQPALTGLLEQGSPPAVLINNAGAAYTGDLLAMPLVRWQWLMQLNVTSVMQVCAAVVPAMRATGGLVINVNSHAARNAFPQWGAYCVSKAALASFTRCLAEEERAHGIRACTLTLGAVNTPLWDAETVQSDFDRRAMLSVDQAAEALVNLAEQPVNQVIEDLTLMPAAGAF
;
A
#
# COMPACT_ATOMS: atom_id res chain seq x y z
N MET A 1 2.76 16.66 -14.83
CA MET A 1 3.47 15.45 -14.34
C MET A 1 2.43 14.49 -13.83
N PRO A 2 2.59 13.16 -13.95
CA PRO A 2 1.66 12.23 -13.34
C PRO A 2 1.72 12.32 -11.81
N THR A 3 0.61 12.06 -11.14
CA THR A 3 0.50 12.12 -9.68
C THR A 3 0.30 10.71 -9.12
N ALA A 4 1.02 10.34 -8.07
CA ALA A 4 0.80 9.11 -7.32
C ALA A 4 0.31 9.42 -5.89
N LEU A 5 -0.74 8.70 -5.43
CA LEU A 5 -1.15 8.70 -4.03
C LEU A 5 -0.63 7.44 -3.35
N ILE A 6 0.10 7.59 -2.24
CA ILE A 6 0.74 6.49 -1.53
C ILE A 6 0.32 6.49 -0.07
N THR A 7 -0.30 5.40 0.38
CA THR A 7 -0.58 5.19 1.81
C THR A 7 0.59 4.50 2.51
N GLY A 8 0.80 4.81 3.80
CA GLY A 8 1.94 4.27 4.56
C GLY A 8 3.29 4.81 4.08
N ALA A 9 3.33 6.05 3.59
CA ALA A 9 4.52 6.65 2.97
C ALA A 9 5.57 7.17 3.96
N SER A 10 5.33 7.12 5.29
CA SER A 10 6.26 7.69 6.28
C SER A 10 7.54 6.86 6.47
N ARG A 11 7.54 5.57 6.13
CA ARG A 11 8.68 4.66 6.32
C ARG A 11 8.63 3.46 5.37
N GLY A 12 9.70 2.67 5.36
CA GLY A 12 9.78 1.39 4.65
C GLY A 12 9.49 1.51 3.15
N ILE A 13 8.72 0.56 2.61
CA ILE A 13 8.43 0.46 1.17
C ILE A 13 7.75 1.72 0.65
N GLY A 14 6.73 2.25 1.35
CA GLY A 14 5.99 3.43 0.90
C GLY A 14 6.86 4.69 0.79
N ARG A 15 7.73 4.94 1.78
CA ARG A 15 8.70 6.05 1.75
C ARG A 15 9.64 5.88 0.55
N ARG A 16 10.23 4.69 0.40
CA ARG A 16 11.18 4.44 -0.67
C ARG A 16 10.55 4.55 -2.06
N THR A 17 9.31 4.09 -2.20
CA THR A 17 8.54 4.26 -3.44
C THR A 17 8.31 5.73 -3.77
N ALA A 18 7.96 6.55 -2.77
CA ALA A 18 7.82 8.00 -2.94
C ALA A 18 9.12 8.65 -3.42
N GLU A 19 10.25 8.29 -2.81
CA GLU A 19 11.59 8.78 -3.22
C GLU A 19 11.93 8.41 -4.67
N LEU A 20 11.64 7.18 -5.09
CA LEU A 20 11.93 6.71 -6.45
C LEU A 20 11.03 7.39 -7.49
N LEU A 21 9.72 7.54 -7.21
CA LEU A 21 8.78 8.25 -8.08
C LEU A 21 9.14 9.74 -8.20
N ALA A 22 9.53 10.38 -7.09
CA ALA A 22 9.99 11.76 -7.09
C ALA A 22 11.18 11.98 -8.05
N ARG A 23 12.18 11.08 -8.02
CA ARG A 23 13.33 11.11 -8.93
C ARG A 23 12.95 10.97 -10.41
N LYS A 24 11.78 10.39 -10.69
CA LYS A 24 11.20 10.23 -12.04
C LYS A 24 10.26 11.39 -12.42
N GLY A 25 10.16 12.41 -11.57
CA GLY A 25 9.35 13.60 -11.83
C GLY A 25 7.85 13.41 -11.58
N TRP A 26 7.45 12.47 -10.72
CA TRP A 26 6.07 12.33 -10.32
C TRP A 26 5.71 13.28 -9.20
N ASP A 27 4.53 13.91 -9.29
CA ASP A 27 3.91 14.59 -8.16
C ASP A 27 3.35 13.56 -7.19
N LEU A 28 3.34 13.88 -5.90
CA LEU A 28 3.03 12.94 -4.85
C LEU A 28 1.94 13.46 -3.92
N LYS A 29 1.01 12.57 -3.57
CA LYS A 29 0.09 12.70 -2.44
C LYS A 29 0.46 11.61 -1.45
N ILE A 30 1.05 11.98 -0.30
CA ILE A 30 1.58 11.03 0.67
C ILE A 30 0.75 11.01 1.96
N VAL A 31 0.40 9.80 2.38
CA VAL A 31 -0.50 9.56 3.51
C VAL A 31 0.11 8.59 4.51
N ALA A 32 0.11 8.95 5.79
CA ALA A 32 0.43 8.06 6.91
C ALA A 32 -0.05 8.69 8.24
N ARG A 33 0.10 7.99 9.35
CA ARG A 33 -0.24 8.51 10.69
C ARG A 33 0.74 9.57 11.19
N SER A 34 2.03 9.38 10.91
CA SER A 34 3.11 10.25 11.40
C SER A 34 3.25 11.47 10.51
N GLY A 35 2.53 12.56 10.82
CA GLY A 35 2.59 13.82 10.08
C GLY A 35 3.99 14.39 9.98
N ASP A 36 4.75 14.41 11.09
CA ASP A 36 6.12 14.93 11.12
C ASP A 36 7.06 14.17 10.15
N GLN A 37 6.95 12.84 10.09
CA GLN A 37 7.76 12.04 9.15
C GLN A 37 7.35 12.27 7.70
N LEU A 38 6.07 12.53 7.43
CA LEU A 38 5.61 12.89 6.09
C LEU A 38 6.11 14.26 5.67
N GLU A 39 6.06 15.27 6.55
CA GLU A 39 6.57 16.61 6.25
C GLU A 39 8.09 16.60 6.08
N GLN A 40 8.82 15.81 6.86
CA GLN A 40 10.25 15.61 6.64
C GLN A 40 10.51 15.02 5.24
N LEU A 41 9.79 13.96 4.85
CA LEU A 41 9.91 13.39 3.51
C LEU A 41 9.55 14.41 2.42
N ALA A 42 8.47 15.16 2.59
CA ALA A 42 8.08 16.19 1.65
C ALA A 42 9.14 17.28 1.49
N ALA A 43 9.76 17.70 2.60
CA ALA A 43 10.87 18.67 2.57
C ALA A 43 12.10 18.14 1.81
N GLU A 44 12.37 16.84 1.87
CA GLU A 44 13.44 16.19 1.10
C GLU A 44 13.13 16.11 -0.40
N LEU A 45 11.84 15.95 -0.78
CA LEU A 45 11.42 15.68 -2.16
C LEU A 45 11.05 16.95 -2.95
N ARG A 46 10.45 17.95 -2.33
CA ARG A 46 10.07 19.22 -3.00
C ARG A 46 11.21 19.92 -3.77
N PRO A 47 12.49 19.90 -3.29
CA PRO A 47 13.61 20.44 -4.06
C PRO A 47 13.87 19.76 -5.40
N MET A 48 13.29 18.59 -5.67
CA MET A 48 13.37 17.89 -6.97
C MET A 48 12.45 18.51 -8.03
N GLY A 49 11.70 19.58 -7.71
CA GLY A 49 10.82 20.29 -8.64
C GLY A 49 9.45 19.65 -8.83
N ILE A 50 9.04 18.79 -7.92
CA ILE A 50 7.72 18.12 -7.89
C ILE A 50 6.81 18.72 -6.80
N GLN A 51 5.50 18.55 -6.96
CA GLN A 51 4.54 18.84 -5.90
C GLN A 51 4.44 17.66 -4.93
N VAL A 52 4.42 17.95 -3.63
CA VAL A 52 4.23 16.94 -2.59
C VAL A 52 3.18 17.42 -1.59
N ASP A 53 2.00 16.84 -1.68
CA ASP A 53 0.89 17.07 -0.77
C ASP A 53 0.91 16.03 0.35
N VAL A 54 0.78 16.51 1.59
CA VAL A 54 0.87 15.67 2.79
C VAL A 54 -0.49 15.60 3.49
N ARG A 55 -0.86 14.39 3.93
CA ARG A 55 -2.03 14.22 4.79
C ARG A 55 -1.76 13.18 5.88
N SER A 56 -1.82 13.63 7.14
CA SER A 56 -1.81 12.71 8.28
C SER A 56 -3.19 12.09 8.45
N ILE A 57 -3.26 10.75 8.40
CA ILE A 57 -4.49 9.96 8.57
C ILE A 57 -4.16 8.70 9.35
N ASP A 58 -4.91 8.40 10.40
CA ASP A 58 -4.93 7.06 10.98
C ASP A 58 -5.97 6.20 10.22
N LEU A 59 -5.48 5.26 9.43
CA LEU A 59 -6.33 4.36 8.66
C LEU A 59 -7.03 3.29 9.52
N THR A 60 -6.74 3.24 10.82
CA THR A 60 -7.49 2.42 11.78
C THR A 60 -8.75 3.12 12.29
N ASP A 61 -8.88 4.44 12.06
CA ASP A 61 -10.10 5.19 12.29
C ASP A 61 -10.95 5.28 11.00
N PRO A 62 -12.04 4.51 10.88
CA PRO A 62 -12.85 4.50 9.67
C PRO A 62 -13.54 5.84 9.36
N HIS A 63 -13.71 6.70 10.36
CA HIS A 63 -14.38 7.99 10.21
C HIS A 63 -13.42 9.09 9.72
N ALA A 64 -12.11 8.93 9.91
CA ALA A 64 -11.11 9.92 9.51
C ALA A 64 -10.77 9.84 8.01
N ILE A 65 -10.94 8.68 7.35
CA ILE A 65 -10.40 8.41 6.02
C ILE A 65 -11.06 9.29 4.94
N GLN A 66 -12.39 9.21 4.81
CA GLN A 66 -13.12 9.91 3.74
C GLN A 66 -12.92 11.43 3.80
N PRO A 67 -13.13 12.13 4.95
CA PRO A 67 -12.97 13.59 4.99
C PRO A 67 -11.55 14.06 4.67
N ALA A 68 -10.54 13.32 5.19
CA ALA A 68 -9.15 13.69 4.99
C ALA A 68 -8.70 13.51 3.53
N LEU A 69 -9.16 12.45 2.85
CA LEU A 69 -8.84 12.21 1.44
C LEU A 69 -9.62 13.17 0.52
N THR A 70 -10.86 13.50 0.82
CA THR A 70 -11.61 14.52 0.06
C THR A 70 -10.82 15.83 0.02
N GLY A 71 -10.39 16.36 1.16
CA GLY A 71 -9.60 17.59 1.20
C GLY A 71 -8.22 17.48 0.53
N LEU A 72 -7.64 16.27 0.47
CA LEU A 72 -6.38 16.03 -0.25
C LEU A 72 -6.59 16.02 -1.78
N LEU A 73 -7.73 15.51 -2.24
CA LEU A 73 -8.04 15.40 -3.68
C LEU A 73 -8.52 16.72 -4.30
N GLU A 74 -9.00 17.67 -3.48
CA GLU A 74 -9.31 19.03 -3.93
C GLU A 74 -8.06 19.81 -4.35
N GLN A 75 -6.88 19.34 -3.98
CA GLN A 75 -5.59 19.95 -4.31
C GLN A 75 -4.97 19.29 -5.54
N GLY A 76 -4.75 20.05 -6.59
CA GLY A 76 -4.05 19.59 -7.80
C GLY A 76 -4.81 18.55 -8.62
N SER A 77 -4.07 17.77 -9.39
CA SER A 77 -4.63 16.75 -10.28
C SER A 77 -5.03 15.47 -9.52
N PRO A 78 -6.05 14.76 -9.99
CA PRO A 78 -6.35 13.43 -9.47
C PRO A 78 -5.16 12.48 -9.71
N PRO A 79 -4.93 11.50 -8.82
CA PRO A 79 -3.82 10.58 -8.99
C PRO A 79 -4.01 9.68 -10.22
N ALA A 80 -2.96 9.51 -11.02
CA ALA A 80 -2.89 8.51 -12.07
C ALA A 80 -2.64 7.11 -11.48
N VAL A 81 -2.01 7.04 -10.29
CA VAL A 81 -1.72 5.80 -9.57
C VAL A 81 -2.06 5.96 -8.10
N LEU A 82 -2.84 5.00 -7.57
CA LEU A 82 -3.08 4.81 -6.14
C LEU A 82 -2.30 3.60 -5.66
N ILE A 83 -1.42 3.77 -4.67
CA ILE A 83 -0.65 2.70 -4.03
C ILE A 83 -1.14 2.50 -2.59
N ASN A 84 -1.93 1.47 -2.36
CA ASN A 84 -2.34 1.04 -1.03
C ASN A 84 -1.23 0.17 -0.43
N ASN A 85 -0.29 0.82 0.26
CA ASN A 85 0.86 0.17 0.88
C ASN A 85 0.74 0.09 2.41
N ALA A 86 -0.07 0.93 3.04
CA ALA A 86 -0.28 0.87 4.48
C ALA A 86 -0.81 -0.50 4.92
N GLY A 87 -0.23 -1.03 5.98
CA GLY A 87 -0.65 -2.32 6.53
C GLY A 87 0.13 -2.69 7.79
N ALA A 88 -0.34 -3.71 8.47
CA ALA A 88 0.30 -4.30 9.64
C ALA A 88 0.23 -5.82 9.59
N ALA A 89 1.03 -6.45 10.44
CA ALA A 89 0.99 -7.88 10.68
C ALA A 89 0.70 -8.17 12.15
N TYR A 90 0.23 -9.38 12.40
CA TYR A 90 0.00 -9.90 13.73
C TYR A 90 0.38 -11.38 13.74
N THR A 91 1.14 -11.76 14.76
CA THR A 91 1.48 -13.17 15.03
C THR A 91 0.84 -13.60 16.35
N GLY A 92 0.35 -14.83 16.40
CA GLY A 92 -0.28 -15.43 17.55
C GLY A 92 -1.27 -16.54 17.16
N ASP A 93 -1.74 -17.28 18.15
CA ASP A 93 -2.76 -18.30 17.94
C ASP A 93 -4.05 -17.67 17.39
N LEU A 94 -4.53 -18.23 16.29
CA LEU A 94 -5.70 -17.71 15.58
C LEU A 94 -6.97 -17.73 16.43
N LEU A 95 -7.17 -18.78 17.21
CA LEU A 95 -8.38 -18.96 18.03
C LEU A 95 -8.29 -18.23 19.37
N ALA A 96 -7.08 -17.89 19.82
CA ALA A 96 -6.86 -17.10 21.03
C ALA A 96 -6.70 -15.59 20.75
N MET A 97 -6.76 -15.17 19.50
CA MET A 97 -6.59 -13.75 19.14
C MET A 97 -7.75 -12.92 19.72
N PRO A 98 -7.45 -11.83 20.49
CA PRO A 98 -8.49 -10.94 20.97
C PRO A 98 -9.28 -10.31 19.81
N LEU A 99 -10.61 -10.27 19.91
CA LEU A 99 -11.49 -9.74 18.87
C LEU A 99 -11.11 -8.31 18.46
N VAL A 100 -10.72 -7.46 19.42
CA VAL A 100 -10.29 -6.09 19.15
C VAL A 100 -9.04 -6.04 18.26
N ARG A 101 -8.11 -6.99 18.41
CA ARG A 101 -6.91 -7.08 17.57
C ARG A 101 -7.24 -7.58 16.17
N TRP A 102 -8.15 -8.54 16.06
CA TRP A 102 -8.70 -8.99 14.78
C TRP A 102 -9.36 -7.81 14.02
N GLN A 103 -10.27 -7.11 14.68
CA GLN A 103 -10.97 -5.96 14.08
C GLN A 103 -9.99 -4.86 13.65
N TRP A 104 -8.99 -4.54 14.48
CA TRP A 104 -7.94 -3.59 14.14
C TRP A 104 -7.15 -4.01 12.88
N LEU A 105 -6.75 -5.28 12.81
CA LEU A 105 -5.99 -5.78 11.66
C LEU A 105 -6.82 -5.76 10.37
N MET A 106 -8.07 -6.21 10.45
CA MET A 106 -9.01 -6.18 9.32
C MET A 106 -9.34 -4.75 8.90
N GLN A 107 -9.53 -3.84 9.84
CA GLN A 107 -9.73 -2.43 9.54
C GLN A 107 -8.54 -1.87 8.76
N LEU A 108 -7.31 -2.08 9.21
CA LEU A 108 -6.15 -1.52 8.56
C LEU A 108 -5.82 -2.19 7.21
N ASN A 109 -5.88 -3.52 7.12
CA ASN A 109 -5.40 -4.23 5.94
C ASN A 109 -6.46 -4.41 4.84
N VAL A 110 -7.74 -4.27 5.16
CA VAL A 110 -8.86 -4.55 4.23
C VAL A 110 -9.83 -3.38 4.13
N THR A 111 -10.48 -3.04 5.27
CA THR A 111 -11.55 -2.03 5.27
C THR A 111 -11.01 -0.65 4.88
N SER A 112 -9.84 -0.27 5.39
CA SER A 112 -9.22 1.00 5.03
C SER A 112 -8.88 1.09 3.54
N VAL A 113 -8.43 -0.01 2.93
CA VAL A 113 -8.14 -0.06 1.49
C VAL A 113 -9.42 0.16 0.69
N MET A 114 -10.52 -0.50 1.07
CA MET A 114 -11.82 -0.26 0.46
C MET A 114 -12.23 1.22 0.60
N GLN A 115 -12.12 1.81 1.80
CA GLN A 115 -12.47 3.20 2.05
C GLN A 115 -11.58 4.19 1.28
N VAL A 116 -10.26 3.93 1.18
CA VAL A 116 -9.33 4.73 0.36
C VAL A 116 -9.73 4.63 -1.12
N CYS A 117 -10.01 3.43 -1.63
CA CYS A 117 -10.47 3.27 -3.01
C CYS A 117 -11.80 3.99 -3.24
N ALA A 118 -12.77 3.88 -2.33
CA ALA A 118 -14.06 4.56 -2.43
C ALA A 118 -13.92 6.10 -2.47
N ALA A 119 -12.92 6.66 -1.77
CA ALA A 119 -12.65 8.09 -1.78
C ALA A 119 -11.89 8.54 -3.04
N VAL A 120 -10.93 7.75 -3.53
CA VAL A 120 -9.95 8.17 -4.54
C VAL A 120 -10.36 7.77 -5.96
N VAL A 121 -10.85 6.54 -6.16
CA VAL A 121 -11.14 6.00 -7.49
C VAL A 121 -12.16 6.81 -8.29
N PRO A 122 -13.24 7.36 -7.70
CA PRO A 122 -14.17 8.21 -8.45
C PRO A 122 -13.50 9.42 -9.13
N ALA A 123 -12.50 10.04 -8.49
CA ALA A 123 -11.75 11.14 -9.08
C ALA A 123 -10.84 10.69 -10.24
N MET A 124 -10.41 9.43 -10.25
CA MET A 124 -9.56 8.86 -11.31
C MET A 124 -10.36 8.48 -12.57
N ARG A 125 -11.69 8.26 -12.49
CA ARG A 125 -12.51 7.73 -13.60
C ARG A 125 -12.47 8.58 -14.85
N ALA A 126 -12.29 9.90 -14.73
CA ALA A 126 -12.29 10.81 -15.89
C ALA A 126 -11.05 10.60 -16.80
N THR A 127 -9.95 10.15 -16.24
CA THR A 127 -8.66 9.97 -16.95
C THR A 127 -8.21 8.51 -17.02
N GLY A 128 -8.91 7.62 -16.34
CA GLY A 128 -8.42 6.29 -16.05
C GLY A 128 -7.29 6.31 -15.02
N GLY A 129 -6.80 5.14 -14.65
CA GLY A 129 -5.71 5.05 -13.68
C GLY A 129 -5.35 3.62 -13.28
N LEU A 130 -4.45 3.51 -12.32
CA LEU A 130 -4.01 2.22 -11.77
C LEU A 130 -4.08 2.22 -10.24
N VAL A 131 -4.71 1.20 -9.68
CA VAL A 131 -4.69 0.91 -8.25
C VAL A 131 -3.72 -0.25 -8.01
N ILE A 132 -2.72 -0.06 -7.15
CA ILE A 132 -1.78 -1.11 -6.74
C ILE A 132 -2.00 -1.41 -5.26
N ASN A 133 -2.42 -2.63 -4.95
CA ASN A 133 -2.58 -3.09 -3.58
C ASN A 133 -1.37 -3.93 -3.17
N VAL A 134 -0.60 -3.45 -2.20
CA VAL A 134 0.56 -4.18 -1.66
C VAL A 134 0.07 -5.33 -0.79
N ASN A 135 0.34 -6.53 -1.26
CA ASN A 135 -0.09 -7.77 -0.65
C ASN A 135 1.11 -8.60 -0.18
N SER A 136 0.86 -9.80 0.28
CA SER A 136 1.84 -10.73 0.82
C SER A 136 1.66 -12.12 0.25
N HIS A 137 2.73 -12.89 0.21
CA HIS A 137 2.69 -14.33 -0.05
C HIS A 137 1.73 -15.07 0.92
N ALA A 138 1.52 -14.52 2.11
CA ALA A 138 0.51 -14.96 3.08
C ALA A 138 -0.94 -14.92 2.56
N ALA A 139 -1.22 -14.23 1.46
CA ALA A 139 -2.54 -14.28 0.80
C ALA A 139 -2.86 -15.64 0.17
N ARG A 140 -1.83 -16.43 -0.15
CA ARG A 140 -1.94 -17.73 -0.85
C ARG A 140 -1.49 -18.92 -0.01
N ASN A 141 -0.72 -18.65 1.04
CA ASN A 141 -0.13 -19.67 1.90
C ASN A 141 -0.48 -19.41 3.35
N ALA A 142 -0.69 -20.48 4.08
CA ALA A 142 -0.92 -20.43 5.52
C ALA A 142 0.39 -20.68 6.26
N PHE A 143 0.64 -19.86 7.28
CA PHE A 143 1.79 -20.00 8.16
C PHE A 143 1.28 -20.12 9.61
N PRO A 144 1.81 -21.06 10.43
CA PRO A 144 1.47 -21.13 11.83
C PRO A 144 1.64 -19.76 12.51
N GLN A 145 0.70 -19.39 13.37
CA GLN A 145 0.63 -18.10 14.08
C GLN A 145 0.39 -16.85 13.22
N TRP A 146 0.35 -16.95 11.89
CA TRP A 146 0.07 -15.83 10.99
C TRP A 146 -1.39 -15.83 10.47
N GLY A 147 -2.26 -16.66 11.03
CA GLY A 147 -3.60 -16.93 10.48
C GLY A 147 -4.42 -15.67 10.21
N ALA A 148 -4.52 -14.75 11.17
CA ALA A 148 -5.26 -13.50 10.99
C ALA A 148 -4.69 -12.62 9.88
N TYR A 149 -3.37 -12.53 9.79
CA TYR A 149 -2.69 -11.82 8.71
C TYR A 149 -2.96 -12.47 7.35
N CYS A 150 -2.86 -13.81 7.26
CA CYS A 150 -3.17 -14.56 6.04
C CYS A 150 -4.61 -14.27 5.57
N VAL A 151 -5.59 -14.31 6.48
CA VAL A 151 -6.99 -14.00 6.15
C VAL A 151 -7.13 -12.58 5.61
N SER A 152 -6.51 -11.59 6.26
CA SER A 152 -6.57 -10.20 5.81
C SER A 152 -5.98 -10.00 4.41
N LYS A 153 -4.87 -10.67 4.12
CA LYS A 153 -4.19 -10.56 2.81
C LYS A 153 -4.91 -11.37 1.72
N ALA A 154 -5.52 -12.49 2.04
CA ALA A 154 -6.41 -13.21 1.13
C ALA A 154 -7.65 -12.39 0.76
N ALA A 155 -8.28 -11.72 1.75
CA ALA A 155 -9.39 -10.81 1.52
C ALA A 155 -8.99 -9.63 0.62
N LEU A 156 -7.81 -9.02 0.85
CA LEU A 156 -7.29 -7.94 0.01
C LEU A 156 -7.06 -8.38 -1.44
N ALA A 157 -6.53 -9.59 -1.68
CA ALA A 157 -6.34 -10.13 -3.02
C ALA A 157 -7.70 -10.30 -3.75
N SER A 158 -8.72 -10.79 -3.05
CA SER A 158 -10.07 -10.91 -3.60
C SER A 158 -10.69 -9.56 -3.90
N PHE A 159 -10.57 -8.59 -2.98
CA PHE A 159 -11.01 -7.21 -3.18
C PHE A 159 -10.39 -6.59 -4.45
N THR A 160 -9.07 -6.78 -4.65
CA THR A 160 -8.37 -6.23 -5.83
C THR A 160 -8.96 -6.76 -7.14
N ARG A 161 -9.26 -8.06 -7.22
CA ARG A 161 -9.87 -8.65 -8.42
C ARG A 161 -11.28 -8.12 -8.68
N CYS A 162 -12.11 -8.01 -7.62
CA CYS A 162 -13.45 -7.44 -7.76
C CYS A 162 -13.39 -5.98 -8.24
N LEU A 163 -12.52 -5.16 -7.63
CA LEU A 163 -12.33 -3.77 -8.03
C LEU A 163 -11.90 -3.66 -9.51
N ALA A 164 -11.00 -4.53 -9.96
CA ALA A 164 -10.55 -4.54 -11.37
C ALA A 164 -11.70 -4.77 -12.34
N GLU A 165 -12.61 -5.69 -12.03
CA GLU A 165 -13.76 -5.98 -12.89
C GLU A 165 -14.83 -4.87 -12.84
N GLU A 166 -15.15 -4.38 -11.65
CA GLU A 166 -16.17 -3.35 -11.47
C GLU A 166 -15.77 -2.01 -12.10
N GLU A 167 -14.51 -1.64 -12.07
CA GLU A 167 -14.00 -0.35 -12.53
C GLU A 167 -13.40 -0.40 -13.96
N ARG A 168 -13.38 -1.56 -14.62
CA ARG A 168 -12.85 -1.74 -15.98
C ARG A 168 -13.46 -0.79 -17.00
N ALA A 169 -14.77 -0.60 -16.94
CA ALA A 169 -15.51 0.28 -17.86
C ALA A 169 -15.11 1.76 -17.72
N HIS A 170 -14.53 2.13 -16.57
CA HIS A 170 -14.01 3.48 -16.28
C HIS A 170 -12.52 3.65 -16.58
N GLY A 171 -11.88 2.64 -17.21
CA GLY A 171 -10.45 2.68 -17.50
C GLY A 171 -9.56 2.57 -16.28
N ILE A 172 -10.09 2.12 -15.14
CA ILE A 172 -9.32 1.85 -13.92
C ILE A 172 -8.82 0.41 -13.97
N ARG A 173 -7.52 0.27 -13.80
CA ARG A 173 -6.84 -1.02 -13.69
C ARG A 173 -6.53 -1.28 -12.22
N ALA A 174 -6.58 -2.51 -11.77
CA ALA A 174 -6.14 -2.87 -10.42
C ALA A 174 -5.14 -4.02 -10.47
N CYS A 175 -4.10 -3.90 -9.65
CA CYS A 175 -2.98 -4.83 -9.57
C CYS A 175 -2.74 -5.26 -8.12
N THR A 176 -2.42 -6.52 -7.92
CA THR A 176 -1.89 -7.04 -6.66
C THR A 176 -0.37 -7.17 -6.77
N LEU A 177 0.38 -6.45 -5.93
CA LEU A 177 1.81 -6.75 -5.73
C LEU A 177 1.95 -7.70 -4.54
N THR A 178 2.20 -8.95 -4.82
CA THR A 178 2.40 -10.01 -3.82
C THR A 178 3.89 -10.10 -3.46
N LEU A 179 4.24 -9.70 -2.26
CA LEU A 179 5.62 -9.71 -1.75
C LEU A 179 5.85 -10.92 -0.83
N GLY A 180 7.02 -11.55 -0.96
CA GLY A 180 7.60 -12.35 0.11
C GLY A 180 8.05 -11.48 1.27
N ALA A 181 8.86 -12.02 2.18
CA ALA A 181 9.39 -11.24 3.30
C ALA A 181 10.29 -10.10 2.79
N VAL A 182 10.00 -8.87 3.22
CA VAL A 182 10.79 -7.66 2.93
C VAL A 182 11.33 -7.11 4.23
N ASN A 183 12.63 -6.83 4.31
CA ASN A 183 13.27 -6.31 5.50
C ASN A 183 12.84 -4.86 5.80
N THR A 184 11.76 -4.71 6.56
CA THR A 184 11.12 -3.44 6.90
C THR A 184 10.89 -3.32 8.40
N PRO A 185 10.58 -2.11 8.92
CA PRO A 185 10.17 -1.92 10.32
C PRO A 185 8.87 -2.64 10.72
N LEU A 186 8.18 -3.33 9.81
CA LEU A 186 7.03 -4.18 10.14
C LEU A 186 7.44 -5.32 11.08
N TRP A 187 8.65 -5.85 10.91
CA TRP A 187 9.21 -6.94 11.73
C TRP A 187 9.59 -6.50 13.15
N ASP A 188 9.69 -5.18 13.38
CA ASP A 188 10.05 -4.60 14.69
C ASP A 188 8.78 -4.20 15.49
N ALA A 189 7.59 -4.49 14.94
CA ALA A 189 6.33 -4.16 15.59
C ALA A 189 6.05 -5.11 16.77
N GLU A 190 5.53 -4.58 17.88
CA GLU A 190 5.12 -5.37 19.06
C GLU A 190 4.11 -6.49 18.72
N THR A 191 3.39 -6.36 17.63
CA THR A 191 2.40 -7.34 17.16
C THR A 191 3.00 -8.49 16.36
N VAL A 192 4.32 -8.47 16.12
CA VAL A 192 5.04 -9.46 15.30
C VAL A 192 6.15 -10.11 16.12
N GLN A 193 6.06 -11.43 16.24
CA GLN A 193 7.12 -12.26 16.80
C GLN A 193 7.58 -13.22 15.71
N SER A 194 8.84 -13.13 15.33
CA SER A 194 9.43 -13.94 14.26
C SER A 194 10.94 -14.03 14.44
N ASP A 195 11.48 -15.20 14.15
CA ASP A 195 12.92 -15.52 14.14
C ASP A 195 13.51 -15.58 12.72
N PHE A 196 12.79 -15.08 11.72
CA PHE A 196 13.23 -15.08 10.32
C PHE A 196 14.53 -14.30 10.13
N ASP A 197 15.49 -14.91 9.37
CA ASP A 197 16.74 -14.23 9.03
C ASP A 197 16.48 -13.04 8.10
N ARG A 198 16.58 -11.84 8.66
CA ARG A 198 16.36 -10.58 7.95
C ARG A 198 17.31 -10.37 6.75
N ARG A 199 18.46 -11.04 6.73
CA ARG A 199 19.45 -10.97 5.62
C ARG A 199 18.99 -11.75 4.39
N ALA A 200 18.12 -12.74 4.57
CA ALA A 200 17.56 -13.52 3.48
C ALA A 200 16.30 -12.87 2.84
N MET A 201 15.77 -11.81 3.45
CA MET A 201 14.60 -11.09 2.95
C MET A 201 14.93 -10.21 1.74
N LEU A 202 13.90 -9.83 1.00
CA LEU A 202 14.01 -8.75 0.01
C LEU A 202 14.42 -7.45 0.70
N SER A 203 15.15 -6.60 -0.01
CA SER A 203 15.39 -5.23 0.42
C SER A 203 14.15 -4.36 0.19
N VAL A 204 14.08 -3.24 0.90
CA VAL A 204 13.06 -2.21 0.67
C VAL A 204 13.15 -1.66 -0.76
N ASP A 205 14.37 -1.53 -1.30
CA ASP A 205 14.62 -1.05 -2.65
C ASP A 205 14.00 -1.97 -3.71
N GLN A 206 14.21 -3.27 -3.62
CA GLN A 206 13.62 -4.25 -4.55
C GLN A 206 12.08 -4.17 -4.57
N ALA A 207 11.45 -4.04 -3.40
CA ALA A 207 9.99 -3.91 -3.32
C ALA A 207 9.50 -2.58 -3.89
N ALA A 208 10.21 -1.47 -3.63
CA ALA A 208 9.87 -0.15 -4.14
C ALA A 208 10.07 -0.04 -5.66
N GLU A 209 11.14 -0.61 -6.20
CA GLU A 209 11.39 -0.71 -7.65
C GLU A 209 10.28 -1.49 -8.36
N ALA A 210 9.79 -2.58 -7.76
CA ALA A 210 8.65 -3.32 -8.30
C ALA A 210 7.38 -2.46 -8.37
N LEU A 211 7.10 -1.64 -7.34
CA LEU A 211 5.98 -0.68 -7.33
C LEU A 211 6.13 0.38 -8.42
N VAL A 212 7.31 0.95 -8.56
CA VAL A 212 7.60 1.95 -9.61
C VAL A 212 7.43 1.34 -11.00
N ASN A 213 7.96 0.15 -11.23
CA ASN A 213 7.81 -0.57 -12.51
C ASN A 213 6.34 -0.84 -12.84
N LEU A 214 5.50 -1.18 -11.85
CA LEU A 214 4.06 -1.34 -12.05
C LEU A 214 3.38 0.01 -12.37
N ALA A 215 3.75 1.08 -11.68
CA ALA A 215 3.19 2.41 -11.89
C ALA A 215 3.47 2.97 -13.30
N GLU A 216 4.60 2.61 -13.89
CA GLU A 216 5.05 3.06 -15.22
C GLU A 216 4.57 2.16 -16.38
N GLN A 217 3.75 1.13 -16.11
CA GLN A 217 3.23 0.28 -17.18
C GLN A 217 2.34 1.07 -18.16
N PRO A 218 2.41 0.77 -19.47
CA PRO A 218 1.55 1.38 -20.47
C PRO A 218 0.06 1.25 -20.11
N VAL A 219 -0.71 2.28 -20.46
CA VAL A 219 -2.14 2.36 -20.09
C VAL A 219 -3.01 1.30 -20.76
N ASN A 220 -2.55 0.71 -21.86
CA ASN A 220 -3.28 -0.30 -22.64
C ASN A 220 -3.04 -1.74 -22.15
N GLN A 221 -2.33 -1.92 -21.04
CA GLN A 221 -2.10 -3.22 -20.42
C GLN A 221 -2.22 -3.15 -18.90
N VAL A 222 -2.39 -4.30 -18.27
CA VAL A 222 -2.35 -4.45 -16.83
C VAL A 222 -1.59 -5.72 -16.45
N ILE A 223 -0.76 -5.61 -15.43
CA ILE A 223 -0.22 -6.75 -14.71
C ILE A 223 -1.16 -6.98 -13.53
N GLU A 224 -2.04 -7.97 -13.62
CA GLU A 224 -3.06 -8.21 -12.60
C GLU A 224 -2.48 -8.66 -11.26
N ASP A 225 -1.40 -9.45 -11.32
CA ASP A 225 -0.66 -9.93 -10.15
C ASP A 225 0.83 -10.03 -10.48
N LEU A 226 1.65 -9.40 -9.64
CA LEU A 226 3.11 -9.54 -9.67
C LEU A 226 3.57 -10.14 -8.35
N THR A 227 4.20 -11.30 -8.40
CA THR A 227 4.80 -11.92 -7.22
C THR A 227 6.31 -11.72 -7.23
N LEU A 228 6.84 -11.10 -6.17
CA LEU A 228 8.27 -10.92 -5.94
C LEU A 228 8.67 -11.63 -4.64
N MET A 229 9.55 -12.62 -4.75
CA MET A 229 9.99 -13.45 -3.63
C MET A 229 11.49 -13.32 -3.40
N PRO A 230 11.96 -13.48 -2.15
CA PRO A 230 13.37 -13.73 -1.90
C PRO A 230 13.84 -14.97 -2.67
N ALA A 231 15.06 -14.94 -3.21
CA ALA A 231 15.63 -16.11 -3.89
C ALA A 231 15.75 -17.35 -2.97
N ALA A 232 15.85 -17.11 -1.66
CA ALA A 232 15.85 -18.16 -0.65
C ALA A 232 14.47 -18.83 -0.42
N GLY A 233 13.41 -18.31 -1.04
CA GLY A 233 12.05 -18.85 -0.92
C GLY A 233 11.19 -18.14 0.12
N ALA A 234 10.06 -18.79 0.48
CA ALA A 234 9.22 -18.37 1.59
C ALA A 234 9.81 -18.90 2.90
N PHE A 235 9.87 -18.05 3.91
CA PHE A 235 10.34 -18.40 5.26
C PHE A 235 9.17 -18.84 6.13
#